data_5a54ed0a729685a1914cc3e3a1f389fe
#
_entry.id   5a54ed0a729685a1914cc3e3a1f389fe
#
_cell.length_a   1.000
_cell.length_b   1.000
_cell.length_c   1.000
_cell.angle_alpha   90.00
_cell.angle_beta   90.00
_cell.angle_gamma   90.00
#
_symmetry.space_group_name_H-M   'P 1'
#
loop_
_entity.id
_entity.type
_entity.pdbx_description
1 polymer ?
#
loop_
_entity_poly.entity_id
_entity_poly.type
_entity_poly.pdbx_seq_one_letter_code
_entity_poly.pdbx_strand_id
1 'polypeptide(L)'
;EVSFWANNTPFRHLGFFPDMGGQFDWLASRIKPGDRVMNMFGYTGVGSLIAARAGAQVTHVDASKKSVAAARENAALSGLGDAPVRWIIDDALKFLRREVRRGAKYHGLIFDPPKYGRGPDGEKWILEDHLDGLLRDCAQILEPNGFVVLNLYSMGLSAVVAHTLLNLHFGRSAALMEHYA
;
A
#
# COMPACT_ATOMS: atom_id res chain seq x y z
N GLU A 1 -8.47 9.24 14.70
CA GLU A 1 -9.48 8.75 13.75
C GLU A 1 -9.19 9.25 12.35
N VAL A 2 -9.53 8.45 11.34
CA VAL A 2 -9.48 8.81 9.93
C VAL A 2 -10.92 8.76 9.41
N SER A 3 -11.32 9.80 8.69
CA SER A 3 -12.64 9.92 8.05
C SER A 3 -12.49 9.76 6.55
N PHE A 4 -13.46 9.13 5.91
CA PHE A 4 -13.47 8.93 4.47
C PHE A 4 -14.88 8.93 3.92
N TRP A 5 -15.01 9.28 2.66
CA TRP A 5 -16.29 9.23 1.95
C TRP A 5 -16.62 7.79 1.58
N ALA A 6 -17.71 7.27 2.12
CA ALA A 6 -18.27 6.00 1.69
C ALA A 6 -19.14 6.23 0.46
N ASN A 7 -18.67 5.80 -0.70
CA ASN A 7 -19.40 5.91 -1.95
C ASN A 7 -19.87 4.54 -2.42
N ASN A 8 -21.15 4.41 -2.75
CA ASN A 8 -21.66 3.21 -3.39
C ASN A 8 -21.09 3.12 -4.81
N THR A 9 -20.13 2.23 -5.02
CA THR A 9 -19.49 2.06 -6.33
C THR A 9 -20.20 0.97 -7.14
N PRO A 10 -20.13 0.99 -8.49
CA PRO A 10 -20.65 -0.06 -9.33
C PRO A 10 -20.08 -1.47 -9.02
N PHE A 11 -18.95 -1.52 -8.34
CA PHE A 11 -18.23 -2.76 -7.97
C PHE A 11 -18.61 -3.29 -6.57
N ARG A 12 -19.73 -2.82 -5.98
CA ARG A 12 -20.30 -3.27 -4.71
C ARG A 12 -19.40 -3.10 -3.48
N HIS A 13 -18.48 -2.13 -3.49
CA HIS A 13 -17.69 -1.75 -2.32
C HIS A 13 -17.90 -0.27 -1.98
N LEU A 14 -17.67 0.11 -0.74
CA LEU A 14 -17.92 1.48 -0.20
C LEU A 14 -16.78 2.47 -0.46
N GLY A 15 -15.80 2.10 -1.28
CA GLY A 15 -14.60 2.93 -1.48
C GLY A 15 -13.48 2.64 -0.48
N PHE A 16 -13.66 1.68 0.42
CA PHE A 16 -12.66 1.16 1.33
C PHE A 16 -12.98 -0.32 1.65
N PHE A 17 -12.05 -1.01 2.29
CA PHE A 17 -12.14 -2.42 2.63
C PHE A 17 -12.10 -2.56 4.16
N PRO A 18 -13.26 -2.80 4.83
CA PRO A 18 -13.35 -2.82 6.30
C PRO A 18 -12.65 -4.01 6.95
N ASP A 19 -12.44 -5.08 6.22
CA ASP A 19 -11.67 -6.27 6.63
C ASP A 19 -10.20 -5.97 6.93
N MET A 20 -9.68 -4.85 6.44
CA MET A 20 -8.33 -4.35 6.75
C MET A 20 -8.22 -3.68 8.14
N GLY A 21 -9.29 -3.59 8.93
CA GLY A 21 -9.30 -2.84 10.20
C GLY A 21 -8.20 -3.27 11.16
N GLY A 22 -8.03 -4.57 11.40
CA GLY A 22 -6.97 -5.09 12.27
C GLY A 22 -5.54 -4.78 11.78
N GLN A 23 -5.35 -4.74 10.47
CA GLN A 23 -4.06 -4.36 9.86
C GLN A 23 -3.78 -2.86 10.06
N PHE A 24 -4.80 -2.03 10.01
CA PHE A 24 -4.67 -0.59 10.22
C PHE A 24 -4.29 -0.24 11.67
N ASP A 25 -4.86 -0.96 12.66
CA ASP A 25 -4.48 -0.81 14.07
C ASP A 25 -3.02 -1.25 14.29
N TRP A 26 -2.64 -2.38 13.71
CA TRP A 26 -1.27 -2.85 13.74
C TRP A 26 -0.31 -1.83 13.08
N LEU A 27 -0.66 -1.34 11.88
CA LEU A 27 0.10 -0.34 11.15
C LEU A 27 0.35 0.91 12.01
N ALA A 28 -0.72 1.46 12.60
CA ALA A 28 -0.64 2.63 13.47
C ALA A 28 0.29 2.40 14.68
N SER A 29 0.30 1.18 15.24
CA SER A 29 1.16 0.82 16.37
C SER A 29 2.65 0.68 16.03
N ARG A 30 2.98 0.43 14.75
CA ARG A 30 4.37 0.22 14.29
C ARG A 30 5.06 1.50 13.86
N ILE A 31 4.30 2.48 13.40
CA ILE A 31 4.84 3.74 12.87
C ILE A 31 5.33 4.62 14.01
N LYS A 32 6.51 5.18 13.82
CA LYS A 32 7.09 6.22 14.66
C LYS A 32 7.00 7.58 13.94
N PRO A 33 6.83 8.69 14.68
CA PRO A 33 6.88 10.01 14.06
C PRO A 33 8.16 10.22 13.25
N GLY A 34 7.99 10.67 12.01
CA GLY A 34 9.08 10.87 11.06
C GLY A 34 9.43 9.65 10.20
N ASP A 35 8.87 8.47 10.44
CA ASP A 35 9.05 7.32 9.58
C ASP A 35 8.60 7.64 8.14
N ARG A 36 9.34 7.12 7.17
CA ARG A 36 8.97 7.20 5.76
C ARG A 36 8.19 5.94 5.39
N VAL A 37 6.94 6.12 4.96
CA VAL A 37 6.05 5.02 4.58
C VAL A 37 5.62 5.19 3.12
N MET A 38 5.71 4.14 2.33
CA MET A 38 5.16 4.11 0.97
C MET A 38 3.95 3.19 0.91
N ASN A 39 2.85 3.72 0.37
CA ASN A 39 1.63 2.98 0.09
C ASN A 39 1.43 2.91 -1.42
N MET A 40 1.59 1.73 -2.00
CA MET A 40 1.37 1.44 -3.41
C MET A 40 0.01 0.76 -3.62
N PHE A 41 -0.62 1.03 -4.76
CA PHE A 41 -2.02 0.67 -5.02
C PHE A 41 -2.93 1.27 -3.95
N GLY A 42 -2.62 2.53 -3.57
CA GLY A 42 -3.12 3.13 -2.34
C GLY A 42 -4.60 3.55 -2.39
N TYR A 43 -5.25 3.45 -3.56
CA TYR A 43 -6.67 3.67 -3.83
C TYR A 43 -7.17 4.99 -3.20
N THR A 44 -8.22 4.95 -2.36
CA THR A 44 -8.80 6.11 -1.67
C THR A 44 -8.01 6.58 -0.45
N GLY A 45 -6.84 5.99 -0.19
CA GLY A 45 -5.82 6.51 0.71
C GLY A 45 -6.00 6.16 2.19
N VAL A 46 -6.91 5.29 2.60
CA VAL A 46 -7.16 5.02 4.02
C VAL A 46 -5.88 4.59 4.74
N GLY A 47 -5.13 3.62 4.22
CA GLY A 47 -3.84 3.20 4.79
C GLY A 47 -2.80 4.33 4.84
N SER A 48 -2.77 5.19 3.81
CA SER A 48 -1.89 6.37 3.79
C SER A 48 -2.25 7.38 4.87
N LEU A 49 -3.54 7.62 5.10
CA LEU A 49 -4.03 8.56 6.10
C LEU A 49 -3.81 8.05 7.52
N ILE A 50 -3.93 6.74 7.75
CA ILE A 50 -3.59 6.11 9.02
C ILE A 50 -2.10 6.28 9.30
N ALA A 51 -1.24 6.03 8.32
CA ALA A 51 0.19 6.24 8.45
C ALA A 51 0.54 7.72 8.72
N ALA A 52 -0.08 8.66 8.00
CA ALA A 52 0.13 10.09 8.21
C ALA A 52 -0.35 10.53 9.60
N ARG A 53 -1.49 10.02 10.08
CA ARG A 53 -2.01 10.29 11.43
C ARG A 53 -1.07 9.80 12.52
N ALA A 54 -0.37 8.69 12.29
CA ALA A 54 0.65 8.18 13.20
C ALA A 54 1.98 8.96 13.14
N GLY A 55 2.08 9.97 12.27
CA GLY A 55 3.24 10.88 12.17
C GLY A 55 4.24 10.51 11.06
N ALA A 56 3.88 9.61 10.14
CA ALA A 56 4.75 9.26 9.02
C ALA A 56 4.79 10.33 7.92
N GLN A 57 5.92 10.38 7.21
CA GLN A 57 6.03 10.99 5.89
C GLN A 57 5.60 9.98 4.84
N VAL A 58 4.46 10.20 4.21
CA VAL A 58 3.85 9.20 3.33
C VAL A 58 4.10 9.49 1.86
N THR A 59 4.41 8.44 1.10
CA THR A 59 4.35 8.45 -0.36
C THR A 59 3.19 7.56 -0.80
N HIS A 60 2.11 8.17 -1.24
CA HIS A 60 0.93 7.48 -1.78
C HIS A 60 1.05 7.35 -3.29
N VAL A 61 0.95 6.14 -3.81
CA VAL A 61 1.07 5.85 -5.25
C VAL A 61 -0.15 5.06 -5.71
N ASP A 62 -0.84 5.59 -6.71
CA ASP A 62 -1.93 4.88 -7.39
C ASP A 62 -1.98 5.28 -8.86
N ALA A 63 -2.33 4.37 -9.75
CA ALA A 63 -2.45 4.61 -11.18
C ALA A 63 -3.67 5.46 -11.55
N SER A 64 -4.71 5.42 -10.72
CA SER A 64 -5.97 6.11 -10.94
C SER A 64 -5.94 7.54 -10.44
N LYS A 65 -5.98 8.50 -11.36
CA LYS A 65 -6.13 9.93 -11.04
C LYS A 65 -7.37 10.18 -10.16
N LYS A 66 -8.48 9.46 -10.41
CA LYS A 66 -9.72 9.58 -9.63
C LYS A 66 -9.51 9.08 -8.19
N SER A 67 -8.81 7.97 -8.01
CA SER A 67 -8.51 7.42 -6.67
C SER A 67 -7.64 8.36 -5.87
N VAL A 68 -6.58 8.93 -6.48
CA VAL A 68 -5.71 9.90 -5.81
C VAL A 68 -6.46 11.19 -5.45
N ALA A 69 -7.38 11.65 -6.30
CA ALA A 69 -8.23 12.79 -5.96
C ALA A 69 -9.12 12.49 -4.75
N ALA A 70 -9.79 11.34 -4.73
CA ALA A 70 -10.60 10.91 -3.58
C ALA A 70 -9.76 10.76 -2.29
N ALA A 71 -8.52 10.26 -2.41
CA ALA A 71 -7.60 10.15 -1.28
C ALA A 71 -7.25 11.54 -0.68
N ARG A 72 -7.08 12.56 -1.51
CA ARG A 72 -6.87 13.95 -1.06
C ARG A 72 -8.12 14.53 -0.39
N GLU A 73 -9.31 14.24 -0.91
CA GLU A 73 -10.57 14.64 -0.27
C GLU A 73 -10.73 13.99 1.10
N ASN A 74 -10.40 12.70 1.22
CA ASN A 74 -10.38 12.00 2.50
C ASN A 74 -9.34 12.56 3.46
N ALA A 75 -8.17 13.01 2.97
CA ALA A 75 -7.17 13.70 3.78
C ALA A 75 -7.73 15.01 4.37
N ALA A 76 -8.38 15.82 3.56
CA ALA A 76 -9.01 17.06 4.00
C ALA A 76 -10.12 16.77 5.04
N LEU A 77 -11.00 15.79 4.77
CA LEU A 77 -12.07 15.37 5.67
C LEU A 77 -11.53 14.87 7.03
N SER A 78 -10.34 14.24 7.01
CA SER A 78 -9.65 13.75 8.21
C SER A 78 -8.87 14.84 8.96
N GLY A 79 -8.84 16.08 8.50
CA GLY A 79 -7.97 17.12 9.06
C GLY A 79 -6.48 16.86 8.83
N LEU A 80 -6.15 16.15 7.74
CA LEU A 80 -4.79 15.79 7.33
C LEU A 80 -4.39 16.44 5.99
N GLY A 81 -5.09 17.51 5.58
CA GLY A 81 -4.81 18.19 4.32
C GLY A 81 -3.37 18.69 4.18
N ASP A 82 -2.78 19.13 5.29
CA ASP A 82 -1.40 19.63 5.36
C ASP A 82 -0.39 18.58 5.85
N ALA A 83 -0.82 17.32 6.03
CA ALA A 83 0.07 16.24 6.42
C ALA A 83 1.12 15.97 5.34
N PRO A 84 2.33 15.49 5.69
CA PRO A 84 3.41 15.26 4.74
C PRO A 84 3.15 14.03 3.86
N VAL A 85 2.15 14.12 2.97
CA VAL A 85 1.77 13.07 2.02
C VAL A 85 2.12 13.51 0.59
N ARG A 86 2.99 12.76 -0.07
CA ARG A 86 3.28 12.90 -1.49
C ARG A 86 2.26 12.08 -2.29
N TRP A 87 1.40 12.73 -3.02
CA TRP A 87 0.38 12.12 -3.87
C TRP A 87 0.92 11.90 -5.28
N ILE A 88 1.08 10.66 -5.68
CA ILE A 88 1.69 10.24 -6.95
C ILE A 88 0.65 9.49 -7.79
N ILE A 89 0.44 9.97 -9.01
CA ILE A 89 -0.35 9.27 -10.04
C ILE A 89 0.65 8.60 -10.96
N ASP A 90 0.86 7.29 -10.81
CA ASP A 90 1.84 6.53 -11.59
C ASP A 90 1.58 5.02 -11.49
N ASP A 91 2.18 4.27 -12.41
CA ASP A 91 2.30 2.82 -12.28
C ASP A 91 3.20 2.47 -11.08
N ALA A 92 2.71 1.58 -10.21
CA ALA A 92 3.39 1.23 -8.97
C ALA A 92 4.79 0.64 -9.19
N LEU A 93 4.95 -0.25 -10.20
CA LEU A 93 6.26 -0.85 -10.51
C LEU A 93 7.22 0.15 -11.12
N LYS A 94 6.74 1.03 -12.01
CA LYS A 94 7.57 2.11 -12.58
C LYS A 94 8.07 3.03 -11.48
N PHE A 95 7.18 3.43 -10.56
CA PHE A 95 7.54 4.28 -9.43
C PHE A 95 8.55 3.58 -8.52
N LEU A 96 8.27 2.35 -8.08
CA LEU A 96 9.14 1.55 -7.23
C LEU A 96 10.56 1.43 -7.82
N ARG A 97 10.67 1.06 -9.10
CA ARG A 97 11.98 0.96 -9.79
C ARG A 97 12.74 2.27 -9.84
N ARG A 98 12.04 3.42 -9.88
CA ARG A 98 12.71 4.74 -9.77
C ARG A 98 13.24 4.96 -8.35
N GLU A 99 12.49 4.59 -7.32
CA GLU A 99 12.94 4.70 -5.93
C GLU A 99 14.13 3.76 -5.64
N VAL A 100 14.14 2.55 -6.20
CA VAL A 100 15.31 1.64 -6.16
C VAL A 100 16.55 2.31 -6.77
N ARG A 101 16.43 2.86 -7.99
CA ARG A 101 17.55 3.55 -8.65
C ARG A 101 18.05 4.78 -7.91
N ARG A 102 17.19 5.44 -7.12
CA ARG A 102 17.55 6.60 -6.27
C ARG A 102 18.19 6.20 -4.95
N GLY A 103 18.23 4.90 -4.63
CA GLY A 103 18.66 4.43 -3.32
C GLY A 103 17.75 4.89 -2.19
N ALA A 104 16.48 5.18 -2.48
CA ALA A 104 15.52 5.59 -1.48
C ALA A 104 15.30 4.48 -0.45
N LYS A 105 15.04 4.86 0.82
CA LYS A 105 14.75 3.93 1.89
C LYS A 105 13.46 4.29 2.59
N TYR A 106 12.72 3.27 3.02
CA TYR A 106 11.42 3.39 3.67
C TYR A 106 11.38 2.50 4.92
N HIS A 107 10.78 3.01 5.99
CA HIS A 107 10.56 2.27 7.24
C HIS A 107 9.34 1.34 7.14
N GLY A 108 8.38 1.69 6.28
CA GLY A 108 7.19 0.88 6.05
C GLY A 108 6.76 0.85 4.59
N LEU A 109 6.32 -0.31 4.12
CA LEU A 109 5.73 -0.53 2.81
C LEU A 109 4.35 -1.12 2.98
N ILE A 110 3.35 -0.51 2.36
CA ILE A 110 1.97 -0.97 2.32
C ILE A 110 1.62 -1.19 0.86
N PHE A 111 1.08 -2.34 0.51
CA PHE A 111 0.60 -2.59 -0.84
C PHE A 111 -0.52 -3.62 -0.88
N ASP A 112 -1.51 -3.28 -1.68
CA ASP A 112 -2.73 -4.05 -1.92
C ASP A 112 -2.93 -4.21 -3.43
N PRO A 113 -2.06 -4.99 -4.10
CA PRO A 113 -2.08 -5.10 -5.54
C PRO A 113 -3.34 -5.83 -6.01
N PRO A 114 -4.06 -5.30 -7.01
CA PRO A 114 -5.21 -5.98 -7.58
C PRO A 114 -4.76 -7.23 -8.34
N LYS A 115 -5.67 -8.18 -8.53
CA LYS A 115 -5.39 -9.35 -9.38
C LYS A 115 -5.03 -8.93 -10.81
N TYR A 116 -5.78 -7.97 -11.36
CA TYR A 116 -5.57 -7.37 -12.68
C TYR A 116 -5.68 -5.87 -12.58
N GLY A 117 -4.87 -5.15 -13.34
CA GLY A 117 -4.90 -3.69 -13.36
C GLY A 117 -4.31 -3.11 -14.63
N ARG A 118 -4.39 -1.78 -14.72
CA ARG A 118 -3.72 -0.99 -15.76
C ARG A 118 -3.07 0.23 -15.11
N GLY A 119 -1.86 0.50 -15.53
CA GLY A 119 -1.18 1.76 -15.23
C GLY A 119 -1.77 2.94 -16.02
N PRO A 120 -1.39 4.17 -15.69
CA PRO A 120 -1.93 5.39 -16.30
C PRO A 120 -1.65 5.49 -17.79
N ASP A 121 -0.58 4.86 -18.31
CA ASP A 121 -0.20 4.85 -19.73
C ASP A 121 -0.59 3.51 -20.40
N GLY A 122 -1.44 2.71 -19.76
CA GLY A 122 -1.94 1.45 -20.28
C GLY A 122 -1.10 0.22 -19.94
N GLU A 123 -0.13 0.34 -19.05
CA GLU A 123 0.65 -0.80 -18.55
C GLU A 123 -0.27 -1.90 -18.03
N LYS A 124 0.04 -3.12 -18.35
CA LYS A 124 -0.71 -4.28 -17.85
C LYS A 124 -0.11 -4.73 -16.54
N TRP A 125 -0.98 -4.90 -15.54
CA TRP A 125 -0.67 -5.55 -14.29
C TRP A 125 -1.41 -6.89 -14.21
N ILE A 126 -0.69 -7.95 -13.93
CA ILE A 126 -1.20 -9.27 -13.57
C ILE A 126 -0.45 -9.69 -12.31
N LEU A 127 -1.16 -10.00 -11.23
CA LEU A 127 -0.57 -10.26 -9.92
C LEU A 127 0.47 -11.39 -9.97
N GLU A 128 0.09 -12.52 -10.58
CA GLU A 128 0.91 -13.72 -10.66
C GLU A 128 2.22 -13.49 -11.43
N ASP A 129 2.21 -12.61 -12.43
CA ASP A 129 3.38 -12.30 -13.26
C ASP A 129 4.33 -11.30 -12.59
N HIS A 130 3.82 -10.45 -11.69
CA HIS A 130 4.56 -9.28 -11.21
C HIS A 130 4.89 -9.32 -9.72
N LEU A 131 4.22 -10.17 -8.91
CA LEU A 131 4.35 -10.17 -7.46
C LEU A 131 5.78 -10.44 -7.00
N ASP A 132 6.45 -11.44 -7.55
CA ASP A 132 7.84 -11.76 -7.21
C ASP A 132 8.78 -10.57 -7.44
N GLY A 133 8.69 -9.96 -8.63
CA GLY A 133 9.48 -8.77 -8.97
C GLY A 133 9.17 -7.56 -8.09
N LEU A 134 7.90 -7.35 -7.73
CA LEU A 134 7.46 -6.31 -6.80
C LEU A 134 8.14 -6.51 -5.43
N LEU A 135 8.07 -7.70 -4.86
CA LEU A 135 8.63 -8.00 -3.53
C LEU A 135 10.15 -7.88 -3.52
N ARG A 136 10.82 -8.36 -4.57
CA ARG A 136 12.28 -8.22 -4.74
C ARG A 136 12.70 -6.74 -4.77
N ASP A 137 12.00 -5.90 -5.52
CA ASP A 137 12.32 -4.49 -5.63
C ASP A 137 11.96 -3.74 -4.31
N CYS A 138 10.88 -4.14 -3.62
CA CYS A 138 10.51 -3.65 -2.29
C CYS A 138 11.59 -3.95 -1.25
N ALA A 139 12.18 -5.14 -1.26
CA ALA A 139 13.25 -5.51 -0.33
C ALA A 139 14.49 -4.61 -0.46
N GLN A 140 14.75 -4.06 -1.65
CA GLN A 140 15.88 -3.16 -1.87
C GLN A 140 15.67 -1.77 -1.25
N ILE A 141 14.42 -1.34 -1.05
CA ILE A 141 14.10 -0.01 -0.50
C ILE A 141 13.62 -0.06 0.95
N LEU A 142 13.41 -1.24 1.52
CA LEU A 142 13.05 -1.39 2.92
C LEU A 142 14.26 -1.18 3.82
N GLU A 143 14.08 -0.43 4.92
CA GLU A 143 15.08 -0.32 5.98
C GLU A 143 15.25 -1.65 6.71
N PRO A 144 16.43 -1.95 7.32
CA PRO A 144 16.68 -3.24 7.98
C PRO A 144 15.67 -3.62 9.05
N ASN A 145 15.11 -2.64 9.77
CA ASN A 145 14.08 -2.82 10.80
C ASN A 145 12.69 -2.36 10.32
N GLY A 146 12.51 -2.26 9.02
CA GLY A 146 11.27 -1.84 8.41
C GLY A 146 10.20 -2.93 8.48
N PHE A 147 8.98 -2.55 8.13
CA PHE A 147 7.84 -3.44 8.08
C PHE A 147 7.16 -3.44 6.71
N VAL A 148 6.44 -4.52 6.44
CA VAL A 148 5.66 -4.70 5.21
C VAL A 148 4.24 -5.10 5.59
N VAL A 149 3.26 -4.46 4.96
CA VAL A 149 1.85 -4.87 4.95
C VAL A 149 1.47 -5.21 3.51
N LEU A 150 1.16 -6.45 3.26
CA LEU A 150 0.76 -6.97 1.95
C LEU A 150 -0.63 -7.59 2.06
N ASN A 151 -1.57 -7.08 1.29
CA ASN A 151 -2.89 -7.68 1.10
C ASN A 151 -2.92 -8.40 -0.24
N LEU A 152 -3.53 -9.56 -0.27
CA LEU A 152 -3.69 -10.34 -1.49
C LEU A 152 -5.11 -10.92 -1.56
N TYR A 153 -5.85 -10.49 -2.56
CA TYR A 153 -7.17 -11.03 -2.91
C TYR A 153 -7.07 -11.84 -4.20
N SER A 154 -6.66 -13.10 -4.08
CA SER A 154 -6.56 -13.95 -5.26
C SER A 154 -6.89 -15.41 -4.92
N MET A 155 -7.95 -15.95 -5.52
CA MET A 155 -8.30 -17.36 -5.38
C MET A 155 -7.25 -18.34 -5.93
N GLY A 156 -6.25 -17.84 -6.68
CA GLY A 156 -5.17 -18.65 -7.24
C GLY A 156 -3.87 -18.60 -6.47
N LEU A 157 -3.77 -17.74 -5.46
CA LEU A 157 -2.53 -17.54 -4.69
C LEU A 157 -2.79 -17.95 -3.23
N SER A 158 -2.26 -19.09 -2.82
CA SER A 158 -2.44 -19.53 -1.43
C SER A 158 -1.61 -18.66 -0.47
N ALA A 159 -2.06 -18.53 0.77
CA ALA A 159 -1.33 -17.87 1.84
C ALA A 159 0.09 -18.44 2.01
N VAL A 160 0.27 -19.73 1.77
CA VAL A 160 1.59 -20.39 1.82
C VAL A 160 2.53 -19.84 0.76
N VAL A 161 2.06 -19.60 -0.46
CA VAL A 161 2.88 -19.00 -1.53
C VAL A 161 3.26 -17.57 -1.17
N ALA A 162 2.30 -16.76 -0.70
CA ALA A 162 2.56 -15.38 -0.26
C ALA A 162 3.61 -15.34 0.87
N HIS A 163 3.46 -16.19 1.88
CA HIS A 163 4.41 -16.31 2.99
C HIS A 163 5.80 -16.75 2.52
N THR A 164 5.87 -17.71 1.58
CA THR A 164 7.14 -18.17 1.01
C THR A 164 7.86 -17.05 0.27
N LEU A 165 7.15 -16.28 -0.55
CA LEU A 165 7.71 -15.14 -1.27
C LEU A 165 8.17 -14.02 -0.32
N LEU A 166 7.39 -13.72 0.73
CA LEU A 166 7.81 -12.75 1.75
C LEU A 166 9.09 -13.20 2.45
N ASN A 167 9.18 -14.48 2.85
CA ASN A 167 10.39 -15.02 3.48
C ASN A 167 11.60 -15.04 2.54
N LEU A 168 11.38 -15.30 1.25
CA LEU A 168 12.43 -15.29 0.24
C LEU A 168 13.09 -13.91 0.11
N HIS A 169 12.28 -12.85 0.08
CA HIS A 169 12.77 -11.50 -0.19
C HIS A 169 13.10 -10.68 1.06
N PHE A 170 12.39 -10.90 2.19
CA PHE A 170 12.54 -10.11 3.42
C PHE A 170 13.12 -10.89 4.60
N GLY A 171 13.41 -12.19 4.42
CA GLY A 171 13.90 -13.05 5.49
C GLY A 171 12.80 -13.56 6.43
N ARG A 172 13.19 -14.37 7.43
CA ARG A 172 12.27 -15.17 8.26
C ARG A 172 11.45 -14.41 9.32
N SER A 173 11.33 -13.10 9.22
CA SER A 173 10.61 -12.29 10.20
C SER A 173 9.17 -11.96 9.79
N ALA A 174 8.67 -12.54 8.70
CA ALA A 174 7.30 -12.27 8.25
C ALA A 174 6.29 -13.00 9.15
N ALA A 175 5.49 -12.23 9.88
CA ALA A 175 4.28 -12.74 10.53
C ALA A 175 3.14 -12.74 9.51
N LEU A 176 2.47 -13.88 9.36
CA LEU A 176 1.28 -14.01 8.55
C LEU A 176 0.06 -13.70 9.42
N MET A 177 -0.73 -12.72 9.01
CA MET A 177 -2.05 -12.48 9.57
C MET A 177 -3.06 -12.88 8.51
N GLU A 178 -3.69 -14.04 8.66
CA GLU A 178 -4.74 -14.51 7.76
C GLU A 178 -6.08 -14.00 8.26
N HIS A 179 -6.80 -13.27 7.38
CA HIS A 179 -8.20 -12.99 7.54
C HIS A 179 -8.97 -13.78 6.48
N TYR A 180 -9.82 -14.68 6.92
CA TYR A 180 -10.79 -15.33 6.08
C TYR A 180 -12.09 -14.52 6.14
N ALA A 181 -12.55 -14.03 5.00
CA ALA A 181 -13.87 -13.43 4.84
C ALA A 181 -14.92 -14.51 4.53
#